data_94e203e49d2c76e30206b32f80915400
#
_entry.id   94e203e49d2c76e30206b32f80915400
#
_cell.length_a   1.000
_cell.length_b   1.000
_cell.length_c   1.000
_cell.angle_alpha   90.00
_cell.angle_beta   90.00
_cell.angle_gamma   90.00
#
_symmetry.space_group_name_H-M   'P 1'
#
loop_
_entity.id
_entity.type
_entity.pdbx_description
1 polymer ?
#
loop_
_entity_poly.entity_id
_entity_poly.type
_entity_poly.pdbx_seq_one_letter_code
_entity_poly.pdbx_strand_id
1 'polypeptide(L)'
;MTAPASSRLRLGVNIDHVATIRNARGGEHPDPVRAAEIVAAVGGDGITAHLREDRRHIRDDDLARIQAATDLPLNLEMAATDEMLDIALRHKPHAACIVPEKREERTTEGGLDAAGQHNHLAPIVTRLNDAGIRVSLFIEPDPRQIEAAMRLRAPVVEFHTGRYAHVEGEERAAELRRLADAAALAWKNGIEPHAGHGLTYDNVVPVAAIPQLAELNIGHYLIGEAIFTGLEDAVRRMRALMDEARGA
;
A
#
# COMPACT_ATOMS: atom_id res chain seq x y z
N MET A 1 -16.50 -10.06 16.92
CA MET A 1 -15.14 -9.88 17.44
C MET A 1 -14.92 -8.39 17.62
N THR A 2 -14.56 -7.92 18.81
CA THR A 2 -14.15 -6.55 19.05
C THR A 2 -12.81 -6.33 18.36
N ALA A 3 -12.59 -5.16 17.74
CA ALA A 3 -11.28 -4.77 17.25
C ALA A 3 -10.24 -4.96 18.36
N PRO A 4 -9.01 -5.43 18.06
CA PRO A 4 -7.99 -5.53 19.10
C PRO A 4 -7.77 -4.12 19.62
N ALA A 5 -7.99 -3.93 20.94
CA ALA A 5 -7.58 -2.71 21.61
C ALA A 5 -6.07 -2.58 21.39
N SER A 6 -5.63 -1.49 20.75
CA SER A 6 -4.25 -1.02 20.65
C SER A 6 -3.21 -1.92 19.96
N SER A 7 -3.48 -2.52 18.81
CA SER A 7 -2.35 -2.83 17.94
C SER A 7 -1.87 -1.54 17.28
N ARG A 8 -0.58 -1.25 17.38
CA ARG A 8 0.05 -0.12 16.68
C ARG A 8 -0.31 -0.18 15.20
N LEU A 9 -0.81 0.92 14.64
CA LEU A 9 -1.09 1.03 13.22
C LEU A 9 0.24 1.04 12.46
N ARG A 10 0.44 0.08 11.55
CA ARG A 10 1.68 -0.01 10.77
C ARG A 10 1.75 1.08 9.72
N LEU A 11 2.97 1.57 9.48
CA LEU A 11 3.30 2.50 8.39
C LEU A 11 4.14 1.75 7.34
N GLY A 12 3.52 1.41 6.21
CA GLY A 12 4.20 1.03 4.99
C GLY A 12 4.62 2.28 4.21
N VAL A 13 5.89 2.38 3.85
CA VAL A 13 6.40 3.51 3.07
C VAL A 13 6.63 3.07 1.63
N ASN A 14 5.84 3.63 0.70
CA ASN A 14 6.05 3.42 -0.73
C ASN A 14 7.20 4.30 -1.22
N ILE A 15 8.23 3.68 -1.79
CA ILE A 15 9.47 4.33 -2.21
C ILE A 15 9.60 4.54 -3.74
N ASP A 16 8.53 4.31 -4.49
CA ASP A 16 8.54 4.38 -5.96
C ASP A 16 9.04 5.72 -6.49
N HIS A 17 8.65 6.82 -5.84
CA HIS A 17 9.03 8.15 -6.32
C HIS A 17 10.51 8.47 -6.11
N VAL A 18 11.22 7.77 -5.22
CA VAL A 18 12.70 7.81 -5.19
C VAL A 18 13.26 7.26 -6.49
N ALA A 19 12.74 6.12 -6.95
CA ALA A 19 13.11 5.54 -8.23
C ALA A 19 12.68 6.41 -9.42
N THR A 20 11.55 7.11 -9.34
CA THR A 20 11.12 8.09 -10.35
C THR A 20 12.14 9.21 -10.51
N ILE A 21 12.63 9.78 -9.42
CA ILE A 21 13.67 10.83 -9.45
C ILE A 21 14.98 10.27 -10.05
N ARG A 22 15.39 9.05 -9.65
CA ARG A 22 16.54 8.35 -10.24
C ARG A 22 16.39 8.23 -11.76
N ASN A 23 15.25 7.77 -12.21
CA ASN A 23 15.01 7.47 -13.62
C ASN A 23 14.87 8.75 -14.47
N ALA A 24 14.49 9.89 -13.88
CA ALA A 24 14.40 11.16 -14.59
C ALA A 24 15.72 11.57 -15.25
N ARG A 25 16.87 11.13 -14.72
CA ARG A 25 18.20 11.36 -15.33
C ARG A 25 18.83 10.11 -15.92
N GLY A 26 18.21 8.94 -15.77
CA GLY A 26 18.76 7.67 -16.26
C GLY A 26 20.02 7.18 -15.50
N GLY A 27 20.26 7.70 -14.29
CA GLY A 27 21.38 7.31 -13.43
C GLY A 27 21.01 6.26 -12.39
N GLU A 28 21.84 6.18 -11.33
CA GLU A 28 21.64 5.27 -10.19
C GLU A 28 21.26 6.01 -8.90
N HIS A 29 21.23 7.34 -8.93
CA HIS A 29 20.91 8.18 -7.77
C HIS A 29 19.64 9.01 -8.02
N PRO A 30 18.77 9.16 -6.98
CA PRO A 30 18.81 8.53 -5.66
C PRO A 30 18.51 7.02 -5.73
N ASP A 31 19.13 6.23 -4.85
CA ASP A 31 18.92 4.79 -4.79
C ASP A 31 17.72 4.44 -3.90
N PRO A 32 16.69 3.70 -4.38
CA PRO A 32 15.57 3.25 -3.56
C PRO A 32 16.00 2.32 -2.41
N VAL A 33 17.12 1.61 -2.54
CA VAL A 33 17.68 0.79 -1.46
C VAL A 33 18.04 1.64 -0.25
N ARG A 34 18.73 2.76 -0.48
CA ARG A 34 19.05 3.71 0.60
C ARG A 34 17.79 4.28 1.26
N ALA A 35 16.73 4.51 0.48
CA ALA A 35 15.46 4.96 1.05
C ALA A 35 14.86 3.89 1.98
N ALA A 36 14.90 2.60 1.59
CA ALA A 36 14.44 1.50 2.42
C ALA A 36 15.23 1.39 3.74
N GLU A 37 16.56 1.53 3.70
CA GLU A 37 17.42 1.56 4.89
C GLU A 37 17.06 2.71 5.84
N ILE A 38 16.82 3.92 5.30
CA ILE A 38 16.39 5.08 6.09
C ILE A 38 15.04 4.80 6.75
N VAL A 39 14.06 4.30 5.99
CA VAL A 39 12.73 3.97 6.52
C VAL A 39 12.83 2.97 7.67
N ALA A 40 13.68 1.95 7.54
CA ALA A 40 13.92 0.96 8.60
C ALA A 40 14.53 1.61 9.86
N ALA A 41 15.45 2.54 9.70
CA ALA A 41 16.12 3.22 10.81
C ALA A 41 15.21 4.17 11.59
N VAL A 42 14.09 4.65 11.00
CA VAL A 42 13.26 5.70 11.61
C VAL A 42 11.86 5.26 12.00
N GLY A 43 11.58 3.95 12.01
CA GLY A 43 10.35 3.39 12.54
C GLY A 43 9.24 3.21 11.51
N GLY A 44 9.56 3.09 10.23
CA GLY A 44 8.66 2.47 9.25
C GLY A 44 8.48 0.99 9.58
N ASP A 45 7.31 0.46 9.27
CA ASP A 45 6.95 -0.94 9.59
C ASP A 45 7.02 -1.85 8.36
N GLY A 46 7.14 -1.28 7.16
CA GLY A 46 7.25 -2.01 5.90
C GLY A 46 7.68 -1.10 4.75
N ILE A 47 8.18 -1.72 3.70
CA ILE A 47 8.49 -1.07 2.43
C ILE A 47 7.46 -1.50 1.40
N THR A 48 6.86 -0.55 0.71
CA THR A 48 6.02 -0.79 -0.45
C THR A 48 6.77 -0.35 -1.71
N ALA A 49 6.81 -1.23 -2.71
CA ALA A 49 7.43 -0.96 -3.99
C ALA A 49 6.58 -1.52 -5.13
N HIS A 50 6.25 -0.69 -6.11
CA HIS A 50 5.45 -1.07 -7.25
C HIS A 50 6.33 -1.35 -8.46
N LEU A 51 6.48 -2.61 -8.83
CA LEU A 51 7.09 -2.99 -10.10
C LEU A 51 6.03 -2.96 -11.19
N ARG A 52 5.91 -1.82 -11.87
CA ARG A 52 4.97 -1.66 -13.00
C ARG A 52 5.46 -2.44 -14.23
N GLU A 53 4.51 -2.86 -15.07
CA GLU A 53 4.82 -3.53 -16.34
C GLU A 53 5.74 -2.68 -17.24
N ASP A 54 5.63 -1.35 -17.21
CA ASP A 54 6.45 -0.42 -18.00
C ASP A 54 7.77 0.00 -17.34
N ARG A 55 8.05 -0.47 -16.11
CA ARG A 55 9.29 -0.18 -15.34
C ARG A 55 9.60 1.32 -15.20
N ARG A 56 8.57 2.18 -15.18
CA ARG A 56 8.78 3.65 -15.13
C ARG A 56 9.50 4.15 -13.88
N HIS A 57 9.50 3.38 -12.79
CA HIS A 57 10.20 3.70 -11.53
C HIS A 57 11.00 2.49 -10.99
N ILE A 58 10.44 1.62 -10.19
CA ILE A 58 11.13 0.42 -9.69
C ILE A 58 11.54 -0.47 -10.86
N ARG A 59 12.76 -1.02 -10.80
CA ARG A 59 13.34 -1.95 -11.77
C ARG A 59 13.39 -3.35 -11.17
N ASP A 60 13.54 -4.35 -12.03
CA ASP A 60 13.56 -5.76 -11.60
C ASP A 60 14.65 -6.03 -10.54
N ASP A 61 15.85 -5.46 -10.70
CA ASP A 61 16.95 -5.62 -9.76
C ASP A 61 16.71 -4.94 -8.40
N ASP A 62 15.88 -3.91 -8.34
CA ASP A 62 15.63 -3.18 -7.11
C ASP A 62 14.97 -4.07 -6.05
N LEU A 63 14.08 -5.00 -6.45
CA LEU A 63 13.37 -5.87 -5.51
C LEU A 63 14.33 -6.73 -4.68
N ALA A 64 15.25 -7.43 -5.33
CA ALA A 64 16.23 -8.26 -4.64
C ALA A 64 17.18 -7.41 -3.76
N ARG A 65 17.58 -6.23 -4.23
CA ARG A 65 18.45 -5.31 -3.49
C ARG A 65 17.77 -4.74 -2.25
N ILE A 66 16.50 -4.36 -2.34
CA ILE A 66 15.70 -3.88 -1.21
C ILE A 66 15.56 -5.00 -0.16
N GLN A 67 15.19 -6.22 -0.57
CA GLN A 67 15.05 -7.36 0.33
C GLN A 67 16.36 -7.75 1.02
N ALA A 68 17.50 -7.53 0.38
CA ALA A 68 18.82 -7.81 0.97
C ALA A 68 19.31 -6.71 1.93
N ALA A 69 18.79 -5.49 1.80
CA ALA A 69 19.27 -4.32 2.54
C ALA A 69 18.54 -4.08 3.87
N THR A 70 17.37 -4.66 4.08
CA THR A 70 16.57 -4.43 5.29
C THR A 70 15.73 -5.66 5.66
N ASP A 71 15.51 -5.85 6.95
CA ASP A 71 14.61 -6.88 7.50
C ASP A 71 13.13 -6.46 7.46
N LEU A 72 12.81 -5.22 7.01
CA LEU A 72 11.42 -4.79 6.87
C LEU A 72 10.69 -5.63 5.82
N PRO A 73 9.42 -6.00 6.08
CA PRO A 73 8.63 -6.72 5.10
C PRO A 73 8.46 -5.89 3.82
N LEU A 74 8.71 -6.52 2.67
CA LEU A 74 8.43 -5.94 1.36
C LEU A 74 7.00 -6.27 0.95
N ASN A 75 6.20 -5.23 0.68
CA ASN A 75 4.92 -5.30 0.01
C ASN A 75 5.12 -4.95 -1.47
N LEU A 76 5.05 -5.94 -2.36
CA LEU A 76 5.18 -5.76 -3.80
C LEU A 76 3.82 -5.38 -4.40
N GLU A 77 3.70 -4.15 -4.90
CA GLU A 77 2.55 -3.79 -5.74
C GLU A 77 2.78 -4.27 -7.17
N MET A 78 1.76 -4.90 -7.76
CA MET A 78 1.89 -5.52 -9.07
C MET A 78 0.56 -5.58 -9.83
N ALA A 79 0.64 -5.55 -11.17
CA ALA A 79 -0.49 -5.88 -12.03
C ALA A 79 -0.83 -7.36 -11.94
N ALA A 80 -2.10 -7.70 -12.22
CA ALA A 80 -2.56 -9.10 -12.29
C ALA A 80 -2.19 -9.74 -13.62
N THR A 81 -0.90 -9.91 -13.91
CA THR A 81 -0.40 -10.55 -15.15
C THR A 81 0.49 -11.75 -14.83
N ASP A 82 0.64 -12.65 -15.79
CA ASP A 82 1.50 -13.83 -15.64
C ASP A 82 2.97 -13.43 -15.40
N GLU A 83 3.45 -12.39 -16.08
CA GLU A 83 4.81 -11.88 -15.90
C GLU A 83 5.04 -11.44 -14.45
N MET A 84 4.13 -10.61 -13.90
CA MET A 84 4.26 -10.11 -12.53
C MET A 84 4.09 -11.23 -11.50
N LEU A 85 3.22 -12.17 -11.74
CA LEU A 85 3.08 -13.36 -10.92
C LEU A 85 4.37 -14.18 -10.86
N ASP A 86 5.02 -14.44 -12.01
CA ASP A 86 6.28 -15.18 -12.04
C ASP A 86 7.43 -14.42 -11.34
N ILE A 87 7.44 -13.09 -11.42
CA ILE A 87 8.38 -12.24 -10.67
C ILE A 87 8.11 -12.36 -9.16
N ALA A 88 6.86 -12.22 -8.72
CA ALA A 88 6.50 -12.35 -7.31
C ALA A 88 6.88 -13.74 -6.75
N LEU A 89 6.60 -14.82 -7.51
CA LEU A 89 6.95 -16.19 -7.11
C LEU A 89 8.48 -16.41 -7.02
N ARG A 90 9.26 -15.70 -7.82
CA ARG A 90 10.74 -15.76 -7.81
C ARG A 90 11.32 -15.02 -6.61
N HIS A 91 10.85 -13.79 -6.36
CA HIS A 91 11.38 -12.94 -5.29
C HIS A 91 10.79 -13.26 -3.91
N LYS A 92 9.61 -13.85 -3.85
CA LYS A 92 8.89 -14.21 -2.62
C LYS A 92 8.84 -13.06 -1.62
N PRO A 93 8.26 -11.89 -1.99
CA PRO A 93 8.08 -10.80 -1.07
C PRO A 93 7.17 -11.24 0.09
N HIS A 94 7.20 -10.51 1.21
CA HIS A 94 6.31 -10.76 2.35
C HIS A 94 4.83 -10.68 1.94
N ALA A 95 4.49 -9.69 1.14
CA ALA A 95 3.16 -9.48 0.60
C ALA A 95 3.20 -9.08 -0.87
N ALA A 96 2.11 -9.35 -1.59
CA ALA A 96 1.85 -8.85 -2.92
C ALA A 96 0.49 -8.15 -2.96
N CYS A 97 0.48 -6.87 -3.28
CA CYS A 97 -0.73 -6.08 -3.47
C CYS A 97 -1.07 -6.01 -4.95
N ILE A 98 -2.20 -6.60 -5.33
CA ILE A 98 -2.67 -6.56 -6.71
C ILE A 98 -3.39 -5.25 -6.95
N VAL A 99 -2.86 -4.45 -7.87
CA VAL A 99 -3.37 -3.11 -8.22
C VAL A 99 -3.82 -3.05 -9.69
N PRO A 100 -4.77 -2.18 -10.04
CA PRO A 100 -5.07 -1.93 -11.45
C PRO A 100 -3.92 -1.16 -12.10
N GLU A 101 -3.49 -1.60 -13.28
CA GLU A 101 -2.54 -0.85 -14.11
C GLU A 101 -3.14 -0.54 -15.46
N LYS A 102 -3.23 0.74 -15.79
CA LYS A 102 -3.51 1.21 -17.14
C LYS A 102 -2.31 2.02 -17.61
N ARG A 103 -1.83 1.74 -18.81
CA ARG A 103 -0.61 2.38 -19.36
C ARG A 103 -0.72 3.89 -19.46
N GLU A 104 -1.93 4.40 -19.64
CA GLU A 104 -2.22 5.82 -19.82
C GLU A 104 -2.31 6.60 -18.51
N GLU A 105 -2.47 5.91 -17.36
CA GLU A 105 -2.55 6.54 -16.03
C GLU A 105 -1.14 6.87 -15.50
N ARG A 106 -0.95 8.06 -14.98
CA ARG A 106 0.32 8.47 -14.35
C ARG A 106 0.52 7.81 -13.00
N THR A 107 -0.55 7.61 -12.28
CA THR A 107 -0.63 6.91 -10.98
C THR A 107 -1.81 5.95 -11.02
N THR A 108 -1.90 5.04 -10.05
CA THR A 108 -3.07 4.16 -9.90
C THR A 108 -4.25 5.01 -9.44
N GLU A 109 -5.20 5.27 -10.34
CA GLU A 109 -6.43 5.98 -10.03
C GLU A 109 -7.60 5.00 -9.94
N GLY A 110 -8.20 4.92 -8.73
CA GLY A 110 -9.27 3.98 -8.43
C GLY A 110 -8.79 2.57 -8.05
N GLY A 111 -9.67 1.81 -7.43
CA GLY A 111 -9.41 0.45 -6.99
C GLY A 111 -9.56 -0.60 -8.11
N LEU A 112 -8.96 -1.75 -7.89
CA LEU A 112 -9.13 -2.95 -8.71
C LEU A 112 -10.59 -3.41 -8.67
N ASP A 113 -11.18 -3.72 -9.82
CA ASP A 113 -12.49 -4.35 -9.90
C ASP A 113 -12.39 -5.87 -9.65
N ALA A 114 -12.21 -6.24 -8.38
CA ALA A 114 -12.08 -7.62 -7.97
C ALA A 114 -13.37 -8.43 -8.22
N ALA A 115 -14.53 -7.79 -8.15
CA ALA A 115 -15.82 -8.42 -8.39
C ALA A 115 -16.01 -8.78 -9.89
N GLY A 116 -15.67 -7.85 -10.78
CA GLY A 116 -15.78 -8.07 -12.23
C GLY A 116 -14.69 -8.98 -12.81
N GLN A 117 -13.52 -9.04 -12.15
CA GLN A 117 -12.37 -9.80 -12.63
C GLN A 117 -12.10 -11.11 -11.87
N HIS A 118 -13.09 -11.63 -11.14
CA HIS A 118 -12.92 -12.79 -10.25
C HIS A 118 -12.22 -13.98 -10.92
N ASN A 119 -12.66 -14.38 -12.11
CA ASN A 119 -12.11 -15.54 -12.82
C ASN A 119 -10.65 -15.33 -13.25
N HIS A 120 -10.26 -14.09 -13.53
CA HIS A 120 -8.88 -13.75 -13.88
C HIS A 120 -7.98 -13.72 -12.63
N LEU A 121 -8.48 -13.17 -11.52
CA LEU A 121 -7.71 -13.01 -10.29
C LEU A 121 -7.56 -14.32 -9.50
N ALA A 122 -8.55 -15.22 -9.54
CA ALA A 122 -8.58 -16.42 -8.72
C ALA A 122 -7.32 -17.31 -8.86
N PRO A 123 -6.83 -17.65 -10.07
CA PRO A 123 -5.61 -18.45 -10.22
C PRO A 123 -4.36 -17.71 -9.72
N ILE A 124 -4.28 -16.38 -9.88
CA ILE A 124 -3.15 -15.57 -9.43
C ILE A 124 -3.09 -15.55 -7.90
N VAL A 125 -4.21 -15.22 -7.26
CA VAL A 125 -4.32 -15.17 -5.78
C VAL A 125 -4.01 -16.54 -5.18
N THR A 126 -4.51 -17.61 -5.79
CA THR A 126 -4.24 -19.00 -5.33
C THR A 126 -2.75 -19.30 -5.38
N ARG A 127 -2.08 -19.06 -6.52
CA ARG A 127 -0.64 -19.34 -6.68
C ARG A 127 0.23 -18.52 -5.71
N LEU A 128 -0.11 -17.25 -5.47
CA LEU A 128 0.59 -16.41 -4.49
C LEU A 128 0.41 -16.95 -3.06
N ASN A 129 -0.82 -17.25 -2.66
CA ASN A 129 -1.11 -17.82 -1.34
C ASN A 129 -0.41 -19.17 -1.12
N ASP A 130 -0.42 -20.07 -2.13
CA ASP A 130 0.25 -21.38 -2.07
C ASP A 130 1.78 -21.24 -1.94
N ALA A 131 2.34 -20.15 -2.46
CA ALA A 131 3.77 -19.83 -2.30
C ALA A 131 4.10 -19.16 -0.95
N GLY A 132 3.11 -18.94 -0.07
CA GLY A 132 3.27 -18.27 1.22
C GLY A 132 3.39 -16.76 1.12
N ILE A 133 3.06 -16.16 -0.03
CA ILE A 133 3.02 -14.71 -0.23
C ILE A 133 1.66 -14.18 0.21
N ARG A 134 1.65 -13.22 1.12
CA ARG A 134 0.42 -12.63 1.65
C ARG A 134 -0.25 -11.72 0.61
N VAL A 135 -1.39 -12.13 0.08
CA VAL A 135 -2.08 -11.36 -0.97
C VAL A 135 -2.91 -10.23 -0.39
N SER A 136 -2.74 -9.03 -0.94
CA SER A 136 -3.61 -7.86 -0.75
C SER A 136 -4.29 -7.48 -2.07
N LEU A 137 -5.52 -7.00 -2.01
CA LEU A 137 -6.21 -6.43 -3.16
C LEU A 137 -6.46 -4.94 -2.92
N PHE A 138 -5.94 -4.10 -3.82
CA PHE A 138 -6.15 -2.65 -3.77
C PHE A 138 -7.52 -2.32 -4.38
N ILE A 139 -8.52 -2.08 -3.53
CA ILE A 139 -9.93 -1.98 -3.92
C ILE A 139 -10.58 -0.68 -3.43
N GLU A 140 -11.68 -0.30 -4.07
CA GLU A 140 -12.56 0.72 -3.50
C GLU A 140 -13.20 0.22 -2.19
N PRO A 141 -13.48 1.10 -1.20
CA PRO A 141 -14.23 0.77 0.01
C PRO A 141 -15.72 0.52 -0.31
N ASP A 142 -15.98 -0.60 -0.99
CA ASP A 142 -17.28 -1.06 -1.48
C ASP A 142 -17.54 -2.49 -1.00
N PRO A 143 -18.71 -2.78 -0.37
CA PRO A 143 -19.07 -4.13 0.09
C PRO A 143 -18.95 -5.22 -0.99
N ARG A 144 -19.24 -4.90 -2.25
CA ARG A 144 -19.12 -5.86 -3.37
C ARG A 144 -17.68 -6.27 -3.62
N GLN A 145 -16.74 -5.33 -3.50
CA GLN A 145 -15.32 -5.60 -3.66
C GLN A 145 -14.77 -6.40 -2.48
N ILE A 146 -15.23 -6.12 -1.25
CA ILE A 146 -14.87 -6.89 -0.06
C ILE A 146 -15.40 -8.33 -0.17
N GLU A 147 -16.64 -8.54 -0.62
CA GLU A 147 -17.18 -9.88 -0.87
C GLU A 147 -16.37 -10.64 -1.93
N ALA A 148 -15.95 -9.95 -2.99
CA ALA A 148 -15.07 -10.55 -4.01
C ALA A 148 -13.71 -10.96 -3.42
N ALA A 149 -13.10 -10.13 -2.58
CA ALA A 149 -11.85 -10.46 -1.89
C ALA A 149 -12.01 -11.71 -0.99
N MET A 150 -13.13 -11.83 -0.28
CA MET A 150 -13.45 -13.04 0.50
C MET A 150 -13.49 -14.30 -0.38
N ARG A 151 -14.22 -14.23 -1.51
CA ARG A 151 -14.33 -15.35 -2.45
C ARG A 151 -13.00 -15.74 -3.08
N LEU A 152 -12.13 -14.75 -3.31
CA LEU A 152 -10.76 -14.93 -3.80
C LEU A 152 -9.82 -15.46 -2.72
N ARG A 153 -10.23 -15.48 -1.44
CA ARG A 153 -9.41 -15.83 -0.28
C ARG A 153 -8.18 -14.92 -0.13
N ALA A 154 -8.35 -13.64 -0.45
CA ALA A 154 -7.33 -12.66 -0.16
C ALA A 154 -7.37 -12.34 1.35
N PRO A 155 -6.26 -12.54 2.09
CA PRO A 155 -6.22 -12.28 3.53
C PRO A 155 -6.21 -10.80 3.88
N VAL A 156 -5.91 -9.93 2.91
CA VAL A 156 -5.80 -8.48 3.08
C VAL A 156 -6.56 -7.76 1.99
N VAL A 157 -7.11 -6.61 2.32
CA VAL A 157 -7.54 -5.60 1.34
C VAL A 157 -6.89 -4.26 1.69
N GLU A 158 -6.48 -3.52 0.68
CA GLU A 158 -6.06 -2.14 0.83
C GLU A 158 -7.10 -1.22 0.19
N PHE A 159 -7.72 -0.37 1.01
CA PHE A 159 -8.73 0.56 0.56
C PHE A 159 -8.11 1.80 -0.07
N HIS A 160 -8.55 2.12 -1.29
CA HIS A 160 -8.17 3.33 -2.00
C HIS A 160 -8.73 4.56 -1.30
N THR A 161 -7.86 5.45 -0.81
CA THR A 161 -8.23 6.69 -0.12
C THR A 161 -8.18 7.94 -1.01
N GLY A 162 -7.94 7.78 -2.30
CA GLY A 162 -7.75 8.90 -3.22
C GLY A 162 -8.95 9.85 -3.25
N ARG A 163 -10.17 9.33 -3.31
CA ARG A 163 -11.37 10.19 -3.28
C ARG A 163 -11.46 10.98 -1.96
N TYR A 164 -11.23 10.33 -0.83
CA TYR A 164 -11.17 11.01 0.47
C TYR A 164 -10.12 12.14 0.47
N ALA A 165 -8.98 11.92 -0.14
CA ALA A 165 -7.89 12.89 -0.20
C ALA A 165 -8.23 14.13 -1.07
N HIS A 166 -9.04 13.96 -2.13
CA HIS A 166 -9.34 15.01 -3.10
C HIS A 166 -10.59 15.85 -2.80
N VAL A 167 -11.51 15.33 -2.00
CA VAL A 167 -12.74 16.07 -1.63
C VAL A 167 -12.58 16.79 -0.30
N GLU A 168 -13.46 17.75 -0.02
CA GLU A 168 -13.43 18.56 1.20
C GLU A 168 -14.80 18.58 1.91
N GLY A 169 -14.84 19.15 3.11
CA GLY A 169 -16.06 19.39 3.85
C GLY A 169 -16.90 18.13 4.09
N GLU A 170 -18.21 18.22 3.79
CA GLU A 170 -19.16 17.14 4.01
C GLU A 170 -18.87 15.90 3.13
N GLU A 171 -18.36 16.09 1.92
CA GLU A 171 -17.98 14.99 1.04
C GLU A 171 -16.82 14.20 1.63
N ARG A 172 -15.78 14.87 2.16
CA ARG A 172 -14.67 14.20 2.85
C ARG A 172 -15.16 13.43 4.08
N ALA A 173 -16.07 14.01 4.85
CA ALA A 173 -16.66 13.32 6.01
C ALA A 173 -17.50 12.08 5.59
N ALA A 174 -18.18 12.14 4.46
CA ALA A 174 -18.92 10.99 3.91
C ALA A 174 -17.96 9.87 3.45
N GLU A 175 -16.87 10.22 2.77
CA GLU A 175 -15.84 9.24 2.35
C GLU A 175 -15.13 8.61 3.56
N LEU A 176 -14.85 9.38 4.62
CA LEU A 176 -14.29 8.84 5.86
C LEU A 176 -15.21 7.80 6.49
N ARG A 177 -16.52 8.08 6.55
CA ARG A 177 -17.50 7.10 7.03
C ARG A 177 -17.53 5.85 6.15
N ARG A 178 -17.51 6.02 4.82
CA ARG A 178 -17.45 4.90 3.88
C ARG A 178 -16.22 4.01 4.11
N LEU A 179 -15.04 4.62 4.33
CA LEU A 179 -13.81 3.90 4.68
C LEU A 179 -13.94 3.16 6.02
N ALA A 180 -14.48 3.80 7.05
CA ALA A 180 -14.68 3.18 8.36
C ALA A 180 -15.64 1.98 8.31
N ASP A 181 -16.77 2.12 7.60
CA ASP A 181 -17.76 1.05 7.42
C ASP A 181 -17.15 -0.13 6.64
N ALA A 182 -16.38 0.15 5.59
CA ALA A 182 -15.68 -0.87 4.80
C ALA A 182 -14.60 -1.59 5.62
N ALA A 183 -13.82 -0.86 6.43
CA ALA A 183 -12.81 -1.45 7.31
C ALA A 183 -13.46 -2.36 8.37
N ALA A 184 -14.58 -1.92 8.97
CA ALA A 184 -15.33 -2.73 9.92
C ALA A 184 -15.92 -3.99 9.27
N LEU A 185 -16.43 -3.89 8.03
CA LEU A 185 -16.97 -5.03 7.28
C LEU A 185 -15.86 -6.04 6.93
N ALA A 186 -14.72 -5.59 6.42
CA ALA A 186 -13.59 -6.46 6.10
C ALA A 186 -13.10 -7.19 7.36
N TRP A 187 -12.87 -6.46 8.45
CA TRP A 187 -12.46 -7.01 9.74
C TRP A 187 -13.44 -8.06 10.27
N LYS A 188 -14.74 -7.78 10.24
CA LYS A 188 -15.80 -8.72 10.66
C LYS A 188 -15.74 -10.04 9.89
N ASN A 189 -15.32 -9.99 8.64
CA ASN A 189 -15.21 -11.16 7.76
C ASN A 189 -13.83 -11.82 7.78
N GLY A 190 -12.93 -11.43 8.69
CA GLY A 190 -11.61 -12.03 8.85
C GLY A 190 -10.59 -11.58 7.81
N ILE A 191 -10.84 -10.50 7.10
CA ILE A 191 -9.90 -9.85 6.17
C ILE A 191 -9.24 -8.69 6.92
N GLU A 192 -7.91 -8.58 6.88
CA GLU A 192 -7.19 -7.46 7.47
C GLU A 192 -7.30 -6.22 6.55
N PRO A 193 -7.86 -5.10 7.04
CA PRO A 193 -7.98 -3.91 6.22
C PRO A 193 -6.75 -3.01 6.36
N HIS A 194 -6.16 -2.62 5.24
CA HIS A 194 -5.19 -1.56 5.05
C HIS A 194 -5.84 -0.40 4.32
N ALA A 195 -5.16 0.74 4.21
CA ALA A 195 -5.59 1.87 3.39
C ALA A 195 -4.38 2.65 2.85
N GLY A 196 -4.55 3.30 1.72
CA GLY A 196 -3.48 4.05 1.10
C GLY A 196 -3.93 4.91 -0.06
N HIS A 197 -3.00 5.66 -0.59
CA HIS A 197 -3.11 6.59 -1.70
C HIS A 197 -3.67 7.97 -1.33
N GLY A 198 -2.87 9.02 -1.56
CA GLY A 198 -3.27 10.41 -1.39
C GLY A 198 -3.25 10.92 0.06
N LEU A 199 -2.76 10.13 1.02
CA LEU A 199 -2.63 10.56 2.42
C LEU A 199 -1.47 11.53 2.61
N THR A 200 -1.73 12.59 3.40
CA THR A 200 -0.82 13.69 3.74
C THR A 200 -0.84 13.93 5.25
N TYR A 201 0.00 14.82 5.78
CA TYR A 201 -0.07 15.21 7.19
C TYR A 201 -1.42 15.81 7.58
N ASP A 202 -2.07 16.53 6.64
CA ASP A 202 -3.32 17.26 6.92
C ASP A 202 -4.56 16.35 6.93
N ASN A 203 -4.47 15.15 6.32
CA ASN A 203 -5.64 14.28 6.18
C ASN A 203 -5.47 12.87 6.78
N VAL A 204 -4.27 12.50 7.24
CA VAL A 204 -3.99 11.14 7.74
C VAL A 204 -4.67 10.83 9.07
N VAL A 205 -4.75 11.79 9.99
CA VAL A 205 -5.21 11.58 11.38
C VAL A 205 -6.61 10.95 11.45
N PRO A 206 -7.63 11.45 10.74
CA PRO A 206 -8.96 10.83 10.77
C PRO A 206 -8.97 9.38 10.22
N VAL A 207 -8.16 9.08 9.21
CA VAL A 207 -8.04 7.72 8.65
C VAL A 207 -7.29 6.81 9.62
N ALA A 208 -6.19 7.29 10.19
CA ALA A 208 -5.41 6.56 11.20
C ALA A 208 -6.24 6.23 12.44
N ALA A 209 -7.22 7.05 12.80
CA ALA A 209 -8.13 6.82 13.93
C ALA A 209 -9.15 5.69 13.70
N ILE A 210 -9.33 5.16 12.47
CA ILE A 210 -10.24 4.04 12.19
C ILE A 210 -9.67 2.77 12.86
N PRO A 211 -10.34 2.22 13.89
CA PRO A 211 -9.71 1.22 14.77
C PRO A 211 -9.44 -0.12 14.10
N GLN A 212 -10.15 -0.45 13.01
CA GLN A 212 -9.96 -1.71 12.29
C GLN A 212 -8.80 -1.67 11.31
N LEU A 213 -8.34 -0.51 10.87
CA LEU A 213 -7.19 -0.42 9.98
C LEU A 213 -5.92 -0.92 10.68
N ALA A 214 -5.21 -1.81 10.02
CA ALA A 214 -3.98 -2.42 10.52
C ALA A 214 -2.72 -1.76 9.94
N GLU A 215 -2.81 -1.13 8.76
CA GLU A 215 -1.68 -0.54 8.05
C GLU A 215 -2.14 0.61 7.15
N LEU A 216 -1.28 1.64 7.03
CA LEU A 216 -1.39 2.67 6.01
C LEU A 216 -0.16 2.62 5.10
N ASN A 217 -0.38 2.59 3.77
CA ASN A 217 0.66 2.66 2.76
C ASN A 217 0.72 4.06 2.16
N ILE A 218 1.84 4.77 2.39
CA ILE A 218 2.01 6.20 2.03
C ILE A 218 3.31 6.39 1.26
N GLY A 219 3.25 6.98 0.08
CA GLY A 219 4.42 7.16 -0.79
C GLY A 219 4.61 8.56 -1.29
N HIS A 220 3.86 8.98 -2.30
CA HIS A 220 4.09 10.21 -3.04
C HIS A 220 4.31 11.44 -2.13
N TYR A 221 3.45 11.62 -1.14
CA TYR A 221 3.55 12.74 -0.21
C TYR A 221 4.85 12.72 0.60
N LEU A 222 5.22 11.55 1.16
CA LEU A 222 6.44 11.42 1.97
C LEU A 222 7.71 11.71 1.17
N ILE A 223 7.78 11.23 -0.07
CA ILE A 223 8.93 11.49 -0.94
C ILE A 223 8.97 12.96 -1.39
N GLY A 224 7.79 13.56 -1.62
CA GLY A 224 7.67 15.00 -1.91
C GLY A 224 8.16 15.86 -0.74
N GLU A 225 7.70 15.59 0.49
CA GLU A 225 8.15 16.29 1.69
C GLU A 225 9.64 16.07 1.97
N ALA A 226 10.16 14.88 1.68
CA ALA A 226 11.56 14.55 1.86
C ALA A 226 12.51 15.44 1.03
N ILE A 227 12.05 16.04 -0.05
CA ILE A 227 12.85 17.02 -0.84
C ILE A 227 13.18 18.26 0.00
N PHE A 228 12.30 18.64 0.91
CA PHE A 228 12.43 19.85 1.73
C PHE A 228 12.97 19.58 3.12
N THR A 229 12.63 18.44 3.72
CA THR A 229 12.93 18.15 5.12
C THR A 229 13.89 16.95 5.32
N GLY A 230 14.14 16.17 4.29
CA GLY A 230 14.80 14.88 4.38
C GLY A 230 13.81 13.75 4.70
N LEU A 231 14.15 12.54 4.22
CA LEU A 231 13.24 11.37 4.33
C LEU A 231 13.04 10.93 5.78
N GLU A 232 14.07 11.03 6.62
CA GLU A 232 13.97 10.68 8.03
C GLU A 232 12.90 11.49 8.76
N ASP A 233 12.92 12.82 8.60
CA ASP A 233 11.98 13.71 9.26
C ASP A 233 10.58 13.55 8.69
N ALA A 234 10.45 13.34 7.37
CA ALA A 234 9.17 13.10 6.74
C ALA A 234 8.48 11.84 7.30
N VAL A 235 9.22 10.74 7.42
CA VAL A 235 8.69 9.47 7.97
C VAL A 235 8.39 9.59 9.46
N ARG A 236 9.29 10.17 10.27
CA ARG A 236 9.06 10.38 11.71
C ARG A 236 7.82 11.21 11.98
N ARG A 237 7.61 12.28 11.22
CA ARG A 237 6.42 13.14 11.37
C ARG A 237 5.13 12.38 11.04
N MET A 238 5.11 11.63 9.96
CA MET A 238 3.95 10.80 9.61
C MET A 238 3.67 9.76 10.69
N ARG A 239 4.71 9.09 11.18
CA ARG A 239 4.59 8.12 12.27
C ARG A 239 3.98 8.75 13.52
N ALA A 240 4.48 9.93 13.94
CA ALA A 240 3.98 10.63 15.12
C ALA A 240 2.49 10.97 14.99
N LEU A 241 2.02 11.44 13.82
CA LEU A 241 0.61 11.73 13.58
C LEU A 241 -0.26 10.47 13.67
N MET A 242 0.24 9.33 13.17
CA MET A 242 -0.48 8.06 13.24
C MET A 242 -0.54 7.51 14.68
N ASP A 243 0.54 7.67 15.45
CA ASP A 243 0.61 7.26 16.86
C ASP A 243 -0.32 8.13 17.71
N GLU A 244 -0.31 9.45 17.52
CA GLU A 244 -1.23 10.38 18.20
C GLU A 244 -2.70 10.01 17.92
N ALA A 245 -3.04 9.69 16.66
CA ALA A 245 -4.38 9.28 16.28
C ALA A 245 -4.85 7.99 16.98
N ARG A 246 -3.92 7.16 17.44
CA ARG A 246 -4.19 5.90 18.17
C ARG A 246 -4.02 6.01 19.67
N GLY A 247 -3.59 7.17 20.18
CA GLY A 247 -3.34 7.39 21.61
C GLY A 247 -2.12 6.61 22.14
N ALA A 248 -1.12 6.41 21.28
CA ALA A 248 0.11 5.67 21.57
C ALA A 248 1.29 6.63 21.83
#